data_c2901c1350b6fd81f1951bdbfff83575
#
_entry.id   c2901c1350b6fd81f1951bdbfff83575
#
_cell.length_a   1.000
_cell.length_b   1.000
_cell.length_c   1.000
_cell.angle_alpha   90.00
_cell.angle_beta   90.00
_cell.angle_gamma   90.00
#
_symmetry.space_group_name_H-M   'P 1'
#
loop_
_entity.id
_entity.type
_entity.pdbx_description
1 polymer ?
#
loop_
_entity_poly.entity_id
_entity_poly.type
_entity_poly.pdbx_seq_one_letter_code
_entity_poly.pdbx_strand_id
1 'polypeptide(L)'
;MTFILIILIGAILSGIVSLFFSSEMLVGLYDVVFNSGITMQTITGVEFFGLIMPISYGVGISLIILKFLKKAFDIYVLWTDGDPDADPFLLLTNFVRAVGTALIFQWLYGLFVDICREITNTIISQINGGTDMTTEWVTAITSMGIVPAIAGLIFVICWLILYFSFMARGIEMMVMQIGVPLACVGLLDNDKGVFRAYINQFVKAFVTTIVQIMLCKIGLSLMLNATIISASNIFW
;
A
#
# COMPACT_ATOMS: atom_id res chain seq x y z
N MET A 1 41.61 -17.78 -4.85
CA MET A 1 40.19 -18.13 -5.10
C MET A 1 39.24 -17.27 -4.28
N THR A 2 39.44 -17.08 -2.99
CA THR A 2 38.64 -16.20 -2.10
C THR A 2 38.59 -14.75 -2.56
N PHE A 3 39.69 -14.18 -3.04
CA PHE A 3 39.75 -12.79 -3.51
C PHE A 3 38.88 -12.52 -4.75
N ILE A 4 38.88 -13.44 -5.71
CA ILE A 4 38.04 -13.35 -6.92
C ILE A 4 36.54 -13.44 -6.54
N LEU A 5 36.21 -14.29 -5.58
CA LEU A 5 34.84 -14.46 -5.10
C LEU A 5 34.32 -13.19 -4.40
N ILE A 6 35.18 -12.54 -3.60
CA ILE A 6 34.82 -11.26 -2.93
C ILE A 6 34.57 -10.15 -3.96
N ILE A 7 35.42 -10.05 -4.99
CA ILE A 7 35.23 -9.06 -6.06
C ILE A 7 33.91 -9.32 -6.82
N LEU A 8 33.63 -10.60 -7.13
CA LEU A 8 32.39 -10.96 -7.81
C LEU A 8 31.13 -10.61 -6.96
N ILE A 9 31.16 -10.98 -5.69
CA ILE A 9 30.07 -10.62 -4.75
C ILE A 9 29.95 -9.11 -4.63
N GLY A 10 31.06 -8.38 -4.52
CA GLY A 10 31.06 -6.92 -4.46
C GLY A 10 30.47 -6.26 -5.71
N ALA A 11 30.80 -6.78 -6.90
CA ALA A 11 30.24 -6.29 -8.15
C ALA A 11 28.72 -6.54 -8.27
N ILE A 12 28.25 -7.72 -7.85
CA ILE A 12 26.82 -8.04 -7.81
C ILE A 12 26.10 -7.13 -6.79
N LEU A 13 26.63 -7.01 -5.59
CA LEU A 13 26.10 -6.15 -4.54
C LEU A 13 26.02 -4.69 -4.98
N SER A 14 27.10 -4.14 -5.57
CA SER A 14 27.11 -2.75 -6.04
C SER A 14 26.09 -2.52 -7.16
N GLY A 15 25.94 -3.47 -8.08
CA GLY A 15 24.94 -3.41 -9.14
C GLY A 15 23.51 -3.40 -8.60
N ILE A 16 23.20 -4.27 -7.64
CA ILE A 16 21.86 -4.32 -7.03
C ILE A 16 21.61 -3.08 -6.16
N VAL A 17 22.59 -2.67 -5.35
CA VAL A 17 22.48 -1.48 -4.50
C VAL A 17 22.26 -0.22 -5.31
N SER A 18 22.97 -0.03 -6.42
CA SER A 18 22.79 1.15 -7.28
C SER A 18 21.43 1.19 -7.98
N LEU A 19 20.84 0.02 -8.26
CA LEU A 19 19.51 -0.06 -8.89
C LEU A 19 18.35 0.11 -7.90
N PHE A 20 18.51 -0.40 -6.67
CA PHE A 20 17.38 -0.55 -5.74
C PHE A 20 17.52 0.26 -4.45
N PHE A 21 18.65 0.91 -4.17
CA PHE A 21 18.88 1.61 -2.90
C PHE A 21 19.28 3.07 -3.08
N SER A 22 18.49 3.80 -3.87
CA SER A 22 18.60 5.26 -3.87
C SER A 22 17.77 5.87 -2.73
N SER A 23 18.14 7.05 -2.26
CA SER A 23 17.39 7.80 -1.23
C SER A 23 15.94 8.06 -1.63
N GLU A 24 15.70 8.19 -2.92
CA GLU A 24 14.37 8.35 -3.50
C GLU A 24 13.52 7.06 -3.40
N MET A 25 14.14 5.92 -3.15
CA MET A 25 13.46 4.65 -3.19
C MET A 25 12.54 4.40 -1.97
N LEU A 26 12.93 4.85 -0.78
CA LEU A 26 12.04 4.75 0.40
C LEU A 26 10.80 5.65 0.24
N VAL A 27 10.98 6.80 -0.38
CA VAL A 27 9.86 7.66 -0.80
C VAL A 27 9.09 6.98 -1.93
N GLY A 28 9.79 6.32 -2.86
CA GLY A 28 9.20 5.52 -3.93
C GLY A 28 8.38 4.33 -3.44
N LEU A 29 8.76 3.67 -2.34
CA LEU A 29 7.95 2.59 -1.73
C LEU A 29 6.57 3.06 -1.31
N TYR A 30 6.46 4.28 -0.79
CA TYR A 30 5.19 4.90 -0.48
C TYR A 30 4.32 5.05 -1.75
N ASP A 31 4.90 5.61 -2.80
CA ASP A 31 4.20 5.82 -4.07
C ASP A 31 3.82 4.50 -4.76
N VAL A 32 4.66 3.47 -4.65
CA VAL A 32 4.36 2.11 -5.14
C VAL A 32 3.10 1.55 -4.48
N VAL A 33 2.89 1.80 -3.19
CA VAL A 33 1.73 1.26 -2.47
C VAL A 33 0.49 2.14 -2.62
N PHE A 34 0.61 3.43 -2.36
CA PHE A 34 -0.55 4.31 -2.28
C PHE A 34 -0.95 4.95 -3.63
N ASN A 35 0.02 5.12 -4.54
CA ASN A 35 -0.19 5.56 -5.92
C ASN A 35 0.01 4.40 -6.91
N SER A 36 -0.38 3.19 -6.52
CA SER A 36 -0.16 1.96 -7.29
C SER A 36 -0.71 2.03 -8.73
N GLY A 37 -1.78 2.78 -8.97
CA GLY A 37 -2.32 3.02 -10.30
C GLY A 37 -1.32 3.74 -11.22
N ILE A 38 -0.66 4.79 -10.72
CA ILE A 38 0.36 5.54 -11.46
C ILE A 38 1.63 4.68 -11.64
N THR A 39 2.02 3.96 -10.60
CA THR A 39 3.19 3.07 -10.66
C THR A 39 2.98 1.95 -11.67
N MET A 40 1.79 1.33 -11.70
CA MET A 40 1.44 0.32 -12.71
C MET A 40 1.44 0.90 -14.11
N GLN A 41 0.93 2.10 -14.33
CA GLN A 41 0.99 2.81 -15.61
C GLN A 41 2.45 3.01 -16.07
N THR A 42 3.32 3.42 -15.15
CA THR A 42 4.75 3.63 -15.45
C THR A 42 5.45 2.32 -15.84
N ILE A 43 5.10 1.20 -15.18
CA ILE A 43 5.72 -0.12 -15.44
C ILE A 43 5.16 -0.77 -16.70
N THR A 44 3.83 -0.72 -16.90
CA THR A 44 3.15 -1.45 -17.99
C THR A 44 2.92 -0.59 -19.24
N GLY A 45 3.04 0.73 -19.13
CA GLY A 45 2.68 1.67 -20.19
C GLY A 45 1.17 1.78 -20.46
N VAL A 46 0.33 1.13 -19.65
CA VAL A 46 -1.14 1.10 -19.82
C VAL A 46 -1.80 1.83 -18.66
N GLU A 47 -2.69 2.77 -18.98
CA GLU A 47 -3.56 3.46 -18.00
C GLU A 47 -4.68 2.54 -17.48
N PHE A 48 -4.29 1.39 -16.95
CA PHE A 48 -5.24 0.37 -16.48
C PHE A 48 -6.21 0.91 -15.44
N PHE A 49 -5.69 1.69 -14.49
CA PHE A 49 -6.49 2.29 -13.42
C PHE A 49 -7.48 3.33 -13.96
N GLY A 50 -7.03 4.20 -14.87
CA GLY A 50 -7.89 5.20 -15.53
C GLY A 50 -9.01 4.59 -16.38
N LEU A 51 -8.80 3.40 -16.93
CA LEU A 51 -9.82 2.67 -17.70
C LEU A 51 -10.82 1.93 -16.79
N ILE A 52 -10.35 1.26 -15.74
CA ILE A 52 -11.20 0.40 -14.90
C ILE A 52 -12.01 1.20 -13.89
N MET A 53 -11.45 2.30 -13.35
CA MET A 53 -12.15 3.12 -12.35
C MET A 53 -13.52 3.63 -12.84
N PRO A 54 -13.67 4.28 -14.01
CA PRO A 54 -14.97 4.74 -14.48
C PRO A 54 -15.95 3.60 -14.70
N ILE A 55 -15.48 2.44 -15.17
CA ILE A 55 -16.31 1.25 -15.37
C ILE A 55 -16.83 0.74 -14.03
N SER A 56 -15.96 0.60 -13.03
CA SER A 56 -16.35 0.16 -11.69
C SER A 56 -17.35 1.11 -11.03
N TYR A 57 -17.15 2.42 -11.18
CA TYR A 57 -18.10 3.43 -10.70
C TYR A 57 -19.45 3.32 -11.43
N GLY A 58 -19.44 3.19 -12.75
CA GLY A 58 -20.66 3.01 -13.54
C GLY A 58 -21.44 1.78 -13.11
N VAL A 59 -20.78 0.64 -12.96
CA VAL A 59 -21.39 -0.62 -12.51
C VAL A 59 -21.88 -0.49 -11.06
N GLY A 60 -21.06 0.06 -10.16
CA GLY A 60 -21.43 0.23 -8.75
C GLY A 60 -22.66 1.12 -8.56
N ILE A 61 -22.71 2.27 -9.22
CA ILE A 61 -23.87 3.18 -9.16
C ILE A 61 -25.11 2.49 -9.76
N SER A 62 -24.97 1.79 -10.89
CA SER A 62 -26.08 1.06 -11.51
C SER A 62 -26.63 -0.02 -10.58
N LEU A 63 -25.77 -0.75 -9.87
CA LEU A 63 -26.19 -1.76 -8.89
C LEU A 63 -26.85 -1.12 -7.65
N ILE A 64 -26.38 0.05 -7.20
CA ILE A 64 -27.03 0.82 -6.12
C ILE A 64 -28.46 1.20 -6.53
N ILE A 65 -28.63 1.72 -7.75
CA ILE A 65 -29.95 2.10 -8.28
C ILE A 65 -30.85 0.87 -8.42
N LEU A 66 -30.34 -0.20 -9.02
CA LEU A 66 -31.10 -1.44 -9.20
C LEU A 66 -31.58 -2.02 -7.86
N LYS A 67 -30.69 -2.08 -6.87
CA LYS A 67 -31.03 -2.57 -5.53
C LYS A 67 -32.00 -1.65 -4.81
N PHE A 68 -31.86 -0.33 -4.99
CA PHE A 68 -32.81 0.66 -4.47
C PHE A 68 -34.20 0.44 -5.06
N LEU A 69 -34.33 0.30 -6.39
CA LEU A 69 -35.61 0.06 -7.06
C LEU A 69 -36.25 -1.24 -6.57
N LYS A 70 -35.47 -2.32 -6.45
CA LYS A 70 -35.97 -3.59 -5.91
C LYS A 70 -36.54 -3.40 -4.49
N LYS A 71 -35.75 -2.79 -3.59
CA LYS A 71 -36.22 -2.55 -2.19
C LYS A 71 -37.38 -1.57 -2.11
N ALA A 72 -37.43 -0.56 -2.98
CA ALA A 72 -38.56 0.38 -3.03
C ALA A 72 -39.82 -0.35 -3.44
N PHE A 73 -39.74 -1.31 -4.37
CA PHE A 73 -40.89 -2.13 -4.76
C PHE A 73 -41.33 -3.05 -3.63
N ASP A 74 -40.38 -3.71 -2.95
CA ASP A 74 -40.68 -4.57 -1.80
C ASP A 74 -41.38 -3.77 -0.67
N ILE A 75 -40.87 -2.56 -0.35
CA ILE A 75 -41.46 -1.69 0.66
C ILE A 75 -42.86 -1.20 0.23
N TYR A 76 -43.08 -0.88 -1.05
CA TYR A 76 -44.38 -0.47 -1.56
C TYR A 76 -45.43 -1.58 -1.38
N VAL A 77 -45.07 -2.81 -1.67
CA VAL A 77 -45.94 -3.99 -1.47
C VAL A 77 -46.25 -4.19 0.00
N LEU A 78 -45.24 -4.19 0.88
CA LEU A 78 -45.41 -4.39 2.32
C LEU A 78 -46.18 -3.24 2.99
N TRP A 79 -45.98 -2.01 2.51
CA TRP A 79 -46.74 -0.87 3.03
C TRP A 79 -48.23 -0.94 2.66
N THR A 80 -48.54 -1.49 1.49
CA THR A 80 -49.91 -1.75 1.08
C THR A 80 -50.56 -2.81 1.97
N ASP A 81 -49.78 -3.75 2.48
CA ASP A 81 -50.22 -4.80 3.40
C ASP A 81 -50.26 -4.34 4.89
N GLY A 82 -49.87 -3.07 5.19
CA GLY A 82 -49.95 -2.48 6.51
C GLY A 82 -48.81 -2.84 7.47
N ASP A 83 -47.66 -3.28 6.95
CA ASP A 83 -46.45 -3.59 7.75
C ASP A 83 -45.79 -2.30 8.27
N PRO A 84 -45.72 -2.07 9.60
CA PRO A 84 -45.16 -0.86 10.19
C PRO A 84 -43.63 -0.74 10.01
N ASP A 85 -42.92 -1.86 9.69
CA ASP A 85 -41.45 -1.86 9.51
C ASP A 85 -41.01 -1.40 8.10
N ALA A 86 -41.96 -1.19 7.20
CA ALA A 86 -41.71 -0.70 5.84
C ALA A 86 -41.59 0.84 5.81
N ASP A 87 -40.42 1.38 6.17
CA ASP A 87 -40.15 2.82 6.16
C ASP A 87 -39.46 3.27 4.85
N PRO A 88 -40.20 3.94 3.93
CA PRO A 88 -39.64 4.44 2.67
C PRO A 88 -38.60 5.56 2.89
N PHE A 89 -38.71 6.31 4.00
CA PHE A 89 -37.77 7.39 4.29
C PHE A 89 -36.38 6.84 4.69
N LEU A 90 -36.36 5.73 5.43
CA LEU A 90 -35.12 5.03 5.79
C LEU A 90 -34.39 4.49 4.53
N LEU A 91 -35.14 3.94 3.58
CA LEU A 91 -34.59 3.47 2.31
C LEU A 91 -33.98 4.62 1.50
N LEU A 92 -34.69 5.76 1.41
CA LEU A 92 -34.17 6.95 0.71
C LEU A 92 -32.88 7.46 1.36
N THR A 93 -32.86 7.53 2.69
CA THR A 93 -31.66 7.93 3.44
C THR A 93 -30.46 7.00 3.18
N ASN A 94 -30.68 5.70 3.16
CA ASN A 94 -29.64 4.71 2.86
C ASN A 94 -29.15 4.82 1.41
N PHE A 95 -30.04 5.12 0.47
CA PHE A 95 -29.70 5.36 -0.93
C PHE A 95 -28.80 6.59 -1.08
N VAL A 96 -29.18 7.73 -0.49
CA VAL A 96 -28.38 8.95 -0.52
C VAL A 96 -27.01 8.74 0.12
N ARG A 97 -26.95 7.99 1.23
CA ARG A 97 -25.67 7.60 1.84
C ARG A 97 -24.81 6.74 0.92
N ALA A 98 -25.41 5.74 0.26
CA ALA A 98 -24.66 4.84 -0.62
C ALA A 98 -24.06 5.60 -1.81
N VAL A 99 -24.85 6.40 -2.50
CA VAL A 99 -24.40 7.22 -3.64
C VAL A 99 -23.40 8.28 -3.19
N GLY A 100 -23.69 9.00 -2.11
CA GLY A 100 -22.79 10.03 -1.57
C GLY A 100 -21.46 9.45 -1.17
N THR A 101 -21.41 8.32 -0.47
CA THR A 101 -20.18 7.64 -0.09
C THR A 101 -19.40 7.19 -1.33
N ALA A 102 -20.06 6.61 -2.33
CA ALA A 102 -19.41 6.17 -3.56
C ALA A 102 -18.74 7.36 -4.29
N LEU A 103 -19.41 8.51 -4.40
CA LEU A 103 -18.88 9.69 -5.10
C LEU A 103 -17.76 10.39 -4.33
N ILE A 104 -17.88 10.49 -3.00
CA ILE A 104 -16.90 11.21 -2.17
C ILE A 104 -15.66 10.36 -1.89
N PHE A 105 -15.75 9.04 -2.00
CA PHE A 105 -14.68 8.14 -1.58
C PHE A 105 -13.35 8.41 -2.28
N GLN A 106 -13.35 8.73 -3.57
CA GLN A 106 -12.12 8.99 -4.31
C GLN A 106 -11.37 10.21 -3.77
N TRP A 107 -12.11 11.28 -3.43
CA TRP A 107 -11.54 12.45 -2.78
C TRP A 107 -11.03 12.12 -1.36
N LEU A 108 -11.83 11.35 -0.60
CA LEU A 108 -11.46 10.91 0.74
C LEU A 108 -10.20 10.03 0.72
N TYR A 109 -10.07 9.15 -0.28
CA TYR A 109 -8.87 8.34 -0.46
C TYR A 109 -7.63 9.22 -0.66
N GLY A 110 -7.70 10.23 -1.54
CA GLY A 110 -6.60 11.19 -1.74
C GLY A 110 -6.18 11.86 -0.43
N LEU A 111 -7.14 12.32 0.36
CA LEU A 111 -6.88 12.94 1.66
C LEU A 111 -6.22 11.96 2.65
N PHE A 112 -6.65 10.70 2.68
CA PHE A 112 -5.99 9.66 3.50
C PHE A 112 -4.56 9.40 3.05
N VAL A 113 -4.32 9.35 1.73
CA VAL A 113 -2.98 9.17 1.16
C VAL A 113 -2.07 10.34 1.57
N ASP A 114 -2.53 11.57 1.51
CA ASP A 114 -1.76 12.75 1.89
C ASP A 114 -1.41 12.76 3.39
N ILE A 115 -2.36 12.41 4.25
CA ILE A 115 -2.13 12.26 5.70
C ILE A 115 -1.07 11.18 5.96
N CYS A 116 -1.18 10.02 5.31
CA CYS A 116 -0.22 8.95 5.47
C CYS A 116 1.17 9.32 4.96
N ARG A 117 1.24 10.09 3.86
CA ARG A 117 2.51 10.62 3.34
C ARG A 117 3.18 11.53 4.36
N GLU A 118 2.44 12.44 4.97
CA GLU A 118 2.97 13.38 5.96
C GLU A 118 3.44 12.64 7.22
N ILE A 119 2.66 11.68 7.73
CA ILE A 119 3.06 10.84 8.86
C ILE A 119 4.34 10.06 8.52
N THR A 120 4.39 9.43 7.36
CA THR A 120 5.53 8.64 6.93
C THR A 120 6.78 9.50 6.79
N ASN A 121 6.68 10.67 6.16
CA ASN A 121 7.79 11.61 6.00
C ASN A 121 8.31 12.12 7.35
N THR A 122 7.40 12.47 8.27
CA THR A 122 7.76 12.91 9.63
C THR A 122 8.52 11.82 10.38
N ILE A 123 8.06 10.58 10.31
CA ILE A 123 8.72 9.44 10.96
C ILE A 123 10.08 9.17 10.31
N ILE A 124 10.14 9.16 8.98
CA ILE A 124 11.40 8.94 8.23
C ILE A 124 12.43 10.01 8.56
N SER A 125 12.03 11.28 8.69
CA SER A 125 12.93 12.38 9.01
C SER A 125 13.46 12.31 10.45
N GLN A 126 12.69 11.76 11.39
CA GLN A 126 13.08 11.64 12.80
C GLN A 126 13.96 10.43 13.10
N ILE A 127 13.90 9.40 12.26
CA ILE A 127 14.80 8.25 12.40
C ILE A 127 16.16 8.66 11.83
N ASN A 128 17.07 9.12 12.71
CA ASN A 128 18.46 9.42 12.38
C ASN A 128 19.17 8.15 11.92
N GLY A 129 19.48 8.07 10.66
CA GLY A 129 20.22 7.00 10.03
C GLY A 129 20.28 7.27 8.54
N GLY A 130 21.47 7.26 7.95
CA GLY A 130 21.63 7.34 6.50
C GLY A 130 20.74 6.26 5.87
N THR A 131 19.87 6.66 4.95
CA THR A 131 19.05 5.72 4.18
C THR A 131 19.72 5.32 2.88
N ASP A 132 20.83 5.96 2.60
CA ASP A 132 21.58 5.77 1.40
C ASP A 132 22.56 4.61 1.61
N MET A 133 22.17 3.43 1.17
CA MET A 133 23.16 2.38 0.92
C MET A 133 24.00 2.82 -0.27
N THR A 134 25.05 3.55 0.04
CA THR A 134 26.00 3.99 -0.95
C THR A 134 26.93 2.85 -1.36
N THR A 135 27.60 3.01 -2.49
CA THR A 135 28.72 2.14 -2.91
C THR A 135 29.80 2.03 -1.82
N GLU A 136 29.90 3.02 -0.92
CA GLU A 136 30.77 3.00 0.25
C GLU A 136 30.40 1.89 1.25
N TRP A 137 29.11 1.62 1.47
CA TRP A 137 28.66 0.51 2.31
C TRP A 137 29.08 -0.85 1.71
N VAL A 138 28.95 -1.02 0.38
CA VAL A 138 29.37 -2.23 -0.31
C VAL A 138 30.89 -2.43 -0.20
N THR A 139 31.66 -1.37 -0.41
CA THR A 139 33.13 -1.42 -0.28
C THR A 139 33.56 -1.70 1.16
N ALA A 140 32.89 -1.13 2.15
CA ALA A 140 33.15 -1.40 3.57
C ALA A 140 32.89 -2.89 3.91
N ILE A 141 31.76 -3.46 3.52
CA ILE A 141 31.44 -4.87 3.80
C ILE A 141 32.38 -5.82 3.07
N THR A 142 32.71 -5.56 1.81
CA THR A 142 33.62 -6.42 1.05
C THR A 142 35.07 -6.34 1.55
N SER A 143 35.50 -5.21 2.11
CA SER A 143 36.83 -5.06 2.72
C SER A 143 36.99 -5.85 4.03
N MET A 144 35.87 -6.12 4.75
CA MET A 144 35.89 -6.89 6.01
C MET A 144 36.04 -8.40 5.79
N GLY A 145 35.99 -8.89 4.55
CA GLY A 145 36.19 -10.28 4.21
C GLY A 145 34.97 -11.00 3.65
N ILE A 146 35.07 -12.33 3.49
CA ILE A 146 34.05 -13.13 2.78
C ILE A 146 32.76 -13.32 3.59
N VAL A 147 32.84 -13.42 4.92
CA VAL A 147 31.68 -13.66 5.78
C VAL A 147 30.73 -12.47 5.80
N PRO A 148 31.19 -11.21 6.01
CA PRO A 148 30.35 -10.03 5.88
C PRO A 148 29.82 -9.83 4.45
N ALA A 149 30.59 -10.16 3.42
CA ALA A 149 30.14 -10.07 2.03
C ALA A 149 28.95 -11.01 1.74
N ILE A 150 28.98 -12.24 2.25
CA ILE A 150 27.86 -13.20 2.13
C ILE A 150 26.65 -12.70 2.93
N ALA A 151 26.86 -12.20 4.15
CA ALA A 151 25.78 -11.61 4.96
C ALA A 151 25.10 -10.43 4.26
N GLY A 152 25.89 -9.56 3.61
CA GLY A 152 25.37 -8.46 2.81
C GLY A 152 24.53 -8.93 1.61
N LEU A 153 24.96 -10.00 0.94
CA LEU A 153 24.21 -10.59 -0.17
C LEU A 153 22.87 -11.17 0.30
N ILE A 154 22.84 -11.89 1.42
CA ILE A 154 21.60 -12.41 2.02
C ILE A 154 20.67 -11.25 2.37
N PHE A 155 21.20 -10.18 2.96
CA PHE A 155 20.41 -8.99 3.30
C PHE A 155 19.76 -8.37 2.07
N VAL A 156 20.50 -8.19 0.96
CA VAL A 156 19.94 -7.63 -0.28
C VAL A 156 18.84 -8.53 -0.86
N ILE A 157 19.01 -9.85 -0.79
CA ILE A 157 17.97 -10.80 -1.24
C ILE A 157 16.70 -10.65 -0.36
N CYS A 158 16.85 -10.60 0.96
CA CYS A 158 15.71 -10.38 1.86
C CYS A 158 15.01 -9.05 1.57
N TRP A 159 15.77 -8.01 1.25
CA TRP A 159 15.24 -6.72 0.91
C TRP A 159 14.46 -6.73 -0.41
N LEU A 160 14.93 -7.45 -1.43
CA LEU A 160 14.20 -7.65 -2.68
C LEU A 160 12.85 -8.35 -2.44
N ILE A 161 12.83 -9.39 -1.60
CA ILE A 161 11.59 -10.08 -1.22
C ILE A 161 10.60 -9.09 -0.56
N LEU A 162 11.11 -8.23 0.31
CA LEU A 162 10.31 -7.20 0.98
C LEU A 162 9.77 -6.17 -0.03
N TYR A 163 10.57 -5.76 -1.01
CA TYR A 163 10.15 -4.87 -2.10
C TYR A 163 8.99 -5.47 -2.92
N PHE A 164 9.08 -6.74 -3.30
CA PHE A 164 7.98 -7.44 -3.97
C PHE A 164 6.73 -7.53 -3.09
N SER A 165 6.90 -7.68 -1.78
CA SER A 165 5.78 -7.66 -0.84
C SER A 165 5.06 -6.29 -0.83
N PHE A 166 5.81 -5.18 -0.93
CA PHE A 166 5.21 -3.84 -1.07
C PHE A 166 4.46 -3.68 -2.40
N MET A 167 5.01 -4.19 -3.51
CA MET A 167 4.29 -4.17 -4.79
C MET A 167 2.97 -4.94 -4.72
N ALA A 168 2.98 -6.14 -4.11
CA ALA A 168 1.76 -6.92 -3.90
C ALA A 168 0.73 -6.16 -3.06
N ARG A 169 1.18 -5.46 -2.02
CA ARG A 169 0.33 -4.60 -1.20
C ARG A 169 -0.25 -3.42 -2.00
N GLY A 170 0.53 -2.82 -2.88
CA GLY A 170 0.07 -1.77 -3.79
C GLY A 170 -1.07 -2.25 -4.69
N ILE A 171 -0.94 -3.46 -5.26
CA ILE A 171 -2.01 -4.07 -6.06
C ILE A 171 -3.26 -4.33 -5.20
N GLU A 172 -3.11 -4.83 -3.98
CA GLU A 172 -4.22 -5.03 -3.03
C GLU A 172 -4.96 -3.70 -2.78
N MET A 173 -4.25 -2.61 -2.53
CA MET A 173 -4.83 -1.28 -2.33
C MET A 173 -5.56 -0.77 -3.57
N MET A 174 -5.00 -0.99 -4.76
CA MET A 174 -5.64 -0.64 -6.02
C MET A 174 -6.95 -1.41 -6.23
N VAL A 175 -6.95 -2.72 -5.98
CA VAL A 175 -8.17 -3.55 -6.08
C VAL A 175 -9.23 -3.10 -5.08
N MET A 176 -8.82 -2.77 -3.85
CA MET A 176 -9.73 -2.22 -2.85
C MET A 176 -10.31 -0.88 -3.30
N GLN A 177 -9.52 0.00 -3.90
CA GLN A 177 -10.01 1.29 -4.39
C GLN A 177 -11.05 1.11 -5.51
N ILE A 178 -10.83 0.19 -6.43
CA ILE A 178 -11.77 -0.15 -7.49
C ILE A 178 -13.06 -0.78 -6.93
N GLY A 179 -12.97 -1.56 -5.85
CA GLY A 179 -14.10 -2.28 -5.27
C GLY A 179 -15.04 -1.43 -4.40
N VAL A 180 -14.66 -0.20 -4.05
CA VAL A 180 -15.48 0.66 -3.16
C VAL A 180 -16.90 0.91 -3.68
N PRO A 181 -17.11 1.30 -4.96
CA PRO A 181 -18.49 1.54 -5.45
C PRO A 181 -19.36 0.29 -5.34
N LEU A 182 -18.77 -0.90 -5.52
CA LEU A 182 -19.46 -2.18 -5.35
C LEU A 182 -19.79 -2.45 -3.87
N ALA A 183 -18.88 -2.14 -2.95
CA ALA A 183 -19.10 -2.28 -1.51
C ALA A 183 -20.21 -1.33 -1.01
N CYS A 184 -20.35 -0.15 -1.61
CA CYS A 184 -21.41 0.82 -1.27
C CYS A 184 -22.83 0.29 -1.53
N VAL A 185 -22.99 -0.71 -2.41
CA VAL A 185 -24.27 -1.41 -2.59
C VAL A 185 -24.75 -2.03 -1.27
N GLY A 186 -23.83 -2.44 -0.40
CA GLY A 186 -24.13 -2.98 0.93
C GLY A 186 -24.71 -1.94 1.92
N LEU A 187 -24.57 -0.64 1.65
CA LEU A 187 -25.15 0.41 2.50
C LEU A 187 -26.69 0.48 2.42
N LEU A 188 -27.26 -0.10 1.36
CA LEU A 188 -28.72 -0.21 1.26
C LEU A 188 -29.29 -1.29 2.19
N ASP A 189 -28.46 -2.20 2.71
CA ASP A 189 -28.91 -3.21 3.67
C ASP A 189 -29.02 -2.61 5.08
N ASN A 190 -29.97 -3.11 5.85
CA ASN A 190 -30.22 -2.59 7.20
C ASN A 190 -29.05 -2.89 8.15
N ASP A 191 -28.37 -4.03 7.97
CA ASP A 191 -27.23 -4.45 8.79
C ASP A 191 -25.89 -3.82 8.37
N LYS A 192 -25.79 -3.31 7.13
CA LYS A 192 -24.57 -2.68 6.56
C LYS A 192 -23.30 -3.52 6.72
N GLY A 193 -23.44 -4.84 6.97
CA GLY A 193 -22.34 -5.71 7.35
C GLY A 193 -21.23 -5.79 6.28
N VAL A 194 -21.62 -5.86 5.01
CA VAL A 194 -20.67 -5.95 3.89
C VAL A 194 -19.83 -4.68 3.77
N PHE A 195 -20.45 -3.52 3.82
CA PHE A 195 -19.73 -2.25 3.74
C PHE A 195 -18.80 -2.05 4.94
N ARG A 196 -19.29 -2.36 6.15
CA ARG A 196 -18.49 -2.24 7.37
C ARG A 196 -17.27 -3.17 7.36
N ALA A 197 -17.45 -4.41 6.92
CA ALA A 197 -16.35 -5.36 6.78
C ALA A 197 -15.31 -4.85 5.77
N TYR A 198 -15.76 -4.30 4.64
CA TYR A 198 -14.90 -3.77 3.60
C TYR A 198 -14.07 -2.57 4.10
N ILE A 199 -14.69 -1.59 4.75
CA ILE A 199 -13.99 -0.43 5.32
C ILE A 199 -13.01 -0.84 6.40
N ASN A 200 -13.36 -1.79 7.27
CA ASN A 200 -12.44 -2.30 8.28
C ASN A 200 -11.20 -2.94 7.65
N GLN A 201 -11.38 -3.71 6.57
CA GLN A 201 -10.25 -4.31 5.86
C GLN A 201 -9.38 -3.24 5.17
N PHE A 202 -10.01 -2.23 4.58
CA PHE A 202 -9.34 -1.08 3.96
C PHE A 202 -8.48 -0.32 4.98
N VAL A 203 -9.03 0.06 6.12
CA VAL A 203 -8.29 0.76 7.19
C VAL A 203 -7.16 -0.12 7.74
N LYS A 204 -7.42 -1.42 7.94
CA LYS A 204 -6.39 -2.37 8.37
C LYS A 204 -5.24 -2.45 7.37
N ALA A 205 -5.52 -2.51 6.08
CA ALA A 205 -4.48 -2.54 5.04
C ALA A 205 -3.64 -1.25 5.05
N PHE A 206 -4.28 -0.08 5.22
CA PHE A 206 -3.61 1.21 5.36
C PHE A 206 -2.64 1.24 6.54
N VAL A 207 -3.13 0.94 7.75
CA VAL A 207 -2.32 0.94 8.97
C VAL A 207 -1.17 -0.07 8.87
N THR A 208 -1.43 -1.25 8.34
CA THR A 208 -0.40 -2.28 8.16
C THR A 208 0.71 -1.79 7.22
N THR A 209 0.39 -1.08 6.15
CA THR A 209 1.37 -0.53 5.21
C THR A 209 2.26 0.50 5.89
N ILE A 210 1.68 1.44 6.66
CA ILE A 210 2.45 2.45 7.40
C ILE A 210 3.43 1.78 8.36
N VAL A 211 2.94 0.79 9.14
CA VAL A 211 3.79 0.04 10.09
C VAL A 211 4.91 -0.71 9.36
N GLN A 212 4.62 -1.32 8.20
CA GLN A 212 5.64 -2.01 7.40
C GLN A 212 6.73 -1.06 6.91
N ILE A 213 6.37 0.14 6.42
CA ILE A 213 7.34 1.16 5.97
C ILE A 213 8.20 1.61 7.16
N MET A 214 7.59 1.85 8.33
CA MET A 214 8.33 2.21 9.55
C MET A 214 9.32 1.12 9.96
N LEU A 215 8.89 -0.14 10.01
CA LEU A 215 9.76 -1.26 10.36
C LEU A 215 10.89 -1.46 9.34
N CYS A 216 10.61 -1.25 8.05
CA CYS A 216 11.61 -1.28 7.00
C CYS A 216 12.70 -0.21 7.25
N LYS A 217 12.31 1.03 7.55
CA LYS A 217 13.24 2.13 7.86
C LYS A 217 14.08 1.83 9.09
N ILE A 218 13.46 1.36 10.18
CA ILE A 218 14.16 0.99 11.41
C ILE A 218 15.16 -0.13 11.13
N GLY A 219 14.75 -1.17 10.40
CA GLY A 219 15.61 -2.29 10.03
C GLY A 219 16.84 -1.85 9.23
N LEU A 220 16.64 -0.98 8.23
CA LEU A 220 17.74 -0.40 7.45
C LEU A 220 18.68 0.43 8.33
N SER A 221 18.15 1.31 9.18
CA SER A 221 18.95 2.13 10.08
C SER A 221 19.78 1.30 11.06
N LEU A 222 19.21 0.23 11.63
CA LEU A 222 19.91 -0.68 12.53
C LEU A 222 21.05 -1.42 11.82
N MET A 223 20.81 -1.89 10.59
CA MET A 223 21.84 -2.60 9.80
C MET A 223 23.00 -1.69 9.43
N LEU A 224 22.72 -0.45 8.99
CA LEU A 224 23.76 0.52 8.66
C LEU A 224 24.60 0.88 9.89
N ASN A 225 23.98 1.10 11.04
CA ASN A 225 24.68 1.40 12.28
C ASN A 225 25.48 0.21 12.80
N ALA A 226 24.96 -1.02 12.71
CA ALA A 226 25.67 -2.23 13.14
C ALA A 226 26.94 -2.47 12.33
N THR A 227 26.93 -2.19 11.03
CA THR A 227 28.13 -2.32 10.19
C THR A 227 29.19 -1.28 10.52
N ILE A 228 28.79 -0.05 10.83
CA ILE A 228 29.71 1.03 11.24
C ILE A 228 30.36 0.70 12.59
N ILE A 229 29.61 0.21 13.58
CA ILE A 229 30.12 -0.17 14.89
C ILE A 229 31.05 -1.37 14.77
N SER A 230 30.73 -2.36 13.93
CA SER A 230 31.60 -3.52 13.69
C SER A 230 32.92 -3.11 13.06
N ALA A 231 32.91 -2.16 12.12
CA ALA A 231 34.11 -1.64 11.49
C ALA A 231 35.02 -0.89 12.47
N SER A 232 34.44 -0.11 13.41
CA SER A 232 35.21 0.65 14.41
C SER A 232 35.85 -0.23 15.47
N ASN A 233 35.28 -1.39 15.80
CA ASN A 233 35.78 -2.30 16.84
C ASN A 233 36.82 -3.32 16.36
N ILE A 234 37.06 -3.44 15.04
CA ILE A 234 38.05 -4.35 14.48
C ILE A 234 39.46 -3.67 14.40
N PHE A 235 39.51 -2.34 14.62
CA PHE A 235 40.80 -1.59 14.58
C PHE A 235 41.42 -1.35 15.95
N TRP A 236 41.06 -2.09 17.02
CA TRP A 236 41.73 -2.08 18.33
C TRP A 236 42.23 -3.48 18.71
#